data_9bb038f192306a3b58191e8545235f4c
#
_entry.id   9bb038f192306a3b58191e8545235f4c
#
_cell.length_a   1.000
_cell.length_b   1.000
_cell.length_c   1.000
_cell.angle_alpha   90.00
_cell.angle_beta   90.00
_cell.angle_gamma   90.00
#
_symmetry.space_group_name_H-M   'P 1'
#
loop_
_entity.id
_entity.type
_entity.pdbx_description
1 polymer ?
#
loop_
_entity_poly.entity_id
_entity_poly.type
_entity_poly.pdbx_seq_one_letter_code
_entity_poly.pdbx_strand_id
1 'polypeptide(L)'
;DRDLNRSFQPGLLQQVGLGLISSSKVDLEVQRAFDLVSRYGREGIEACGFVIDLHSTTSSMGSSLVVYGRRPADLALAALVQGRLGLPVYLHEADQAQQGFLVESWPCGLVIEVGPVPQMVRHHKILTQTRLALEAVFEGCSDVLAGRARYPRQLVVHRHLGSLDLPRSSSGSPDA
;
A
#
# COMPACT_ATOMS: atom_id res chain seq x y z
N ASP A 1 -14.86 3.76 14.55
CA ASP A 1 -14.49 3.85 13.13
C ASP A 1 -13.13 3.21 12.94
N ARG A 2 -13.05 2.27 12.01
CA ARG A 2 -11.80 1.56 11.68
C ARG A 2 -11.21 2.16 10.40
N ASP A 3 -9.89 2.17 10.30
CA ASP A 3 -9.22 2.52 9.04
C ASP A 3 -9.40 1.37 8.04
N LEU A 4 -9.93 1.66 6.84
CA LEU A 4 -10.09 0.69 5.78
C LEU A 4 -8.77 -0.02 5.46
N ASN A 5 -7.66 0.72 5.41
CA ASN A 5 -6.34 0.17 5.12
C ASN A 5 -5.75 -0.72 6.24
N ARG A 6 -6.49 -0.96 7.32
CA ARG A 6 -6.18 -1.93 8.39
C ARG A 6 -7.20 -3.06 8.45
N SER A 7 -8.08 -3.14 7.47
CA SER A 7 -9.21 -4.07 7.46
C SER A 7 -8.97 -5.30 6.58
N PHE A 8 -7.81 -5.40 5.91
CA PHE A 8 -7.47 -6.51 5.00
C PHE A 8 -6.76 -7.68 5.70
N GLN A 9 -6.96 -7.85 7.01
CA GLN A 9 -6.39 -8.97 7.75
C GLN A 9 -7.02 -10.30 7.31
N PRO A 10 -6.22 -11.28 6.84
CA PRO A 10 -6.75 -12.53 6.27
C PRO A 10 -7.67 -13.29 7.24
N GLY A 11 -7.29 -13.39 8.52
CA GLY A 11 -8.11 -14.06 9.53
C GLY A 11 -9.45 -13.37 9.77
N LEU A 12 -9.51 -12.04 9.72
CA LEU A 12 -10.74 -11.26 9.86
C LEU A 12 -11.66 -11.48 8.65
N LEU A 13 -11.12 -11.36 7.44
CA LEU A 13 -11.88 -11.53 6.20
C LEU A 13 -12.41 -12.97 6.05
N GLN A 14 -11.62 -13.97 6.45
CA GLN A 14 -12.08 -15.36 6.49
C GLN A 14 -13.26 -15.56 7.45
N GLN A 15 -13.20 -14.98 8.65
CA GLN A 15 -14.31 -15.08 9.60
C GLN A 15 -15.59 -14.42 9.08
N VAL A 16 -15.48 -13.30 8.37
CA VAL A 16 -16.61 -12.65 7.67
C VAL A 16 -17.19 -13.59 6.62
N GLY A 17 -16.35 -14.14 5.75
CA GLY A 17 -16.75 -15.04 4.66
C GLY A 17 -17.42 -16.33 5.15
N LEU A 18 -17.01 -16.85 6.31
CA LEU A 18 -17.62 -18.02 6.95
C LEU A 18 -18.86 -17.68 7.78
N GLY A 19 -19.26 -16.41 7.86
CA GLY A 19 -20.39 -15.97 8.68
C GLY A 19 -20.18 -16.14 10.19
N LEU A 20 -18.92 -16.27 10.64
CA LEU A 20 -18.57 -16.45 12.05
C LEU A 20 -18.69 -15.15 12.84
N ILE A 21 -18.69 -14.02 12.15
CA ILE A 21 -18.99 -12.71 12.76
C ILE A 21 -20.39 -12.31 12.32
N SER A 22 -21.25 -11.99 13.27
CA SER A 22 -22.59 -11.46 12.97
C SER A 22 -22.48 -10.20 12.11
N SER A 23 -23.27 -10.12 11.04
CA SER A 23 -23.30 -8.97 10.12
C SER A 23 -23.53 -7.63 10.84
N SER A 24 -24.25 -7.65 11.98
CA SER A 24 -24.46 -6.46 12.81
C SER A 24 -23.21 -6.01 13.59
N LYS A 25 -22.15 -6.82 13.63
CA LYS A 25 -20.86 -6.52 14.28
C LYS A 25 -19.73 -6.27 13.28
N VAL A 26 -19.99 -6.45 11.97
CA VAL A 26 -19.05 -6.13 10.91
C VAL A 26 -19.21 -4.65 10.59
N ASP A 27 -18.15 -3.88 10.82
CA ASP A 27 -18.13 -2.47 10.42
C ASP A 27 -18.05 -2.30 8.91
N LEU A 28 -18.38 -1.11 8.41
CA LEU A 28 -18.45 -0.80 6.98
C LEU A 28 -17.09 -1.04 6.28
N GLU A 29 -15.99 -0.72 6.94
CA GLU A 29 -14.64 -0.85 6.39
C GLU A 29 -14.26 -2.32 6.21
N VAL A 30 -14.60 -3.17 7.16
CA VAL A 30 -14.36 -4.62 7.06
C VAL A 30 -15.23 -5.24 5.98
N GLN A 31 -16.51 -4.85 5.88
CA GLN A 31 -17.38 -5.32 4.80
C GLN A 31 -16.83 -4.91 3.44
N ARG A 32 -16.40 -3.66 3.29
CA ARG A 32 -15.79 -3.15 2.05
C ARG A 32 -14.50 -3.88 1.70
N ALA A 33 -13.63 -4.14 2.68
CA ALA A 33 -12.41 -4.91 2.46
C ALA A 33 -12.74 -6.34 1.99
N PHE A 34 -13.73 -6.98 2.62
CA PHE A 34 -14.19 -8.30 2.22
C PHE A 34 -14.74 -8.31 0.78
N ASP A 35 -15.59 -7.35 0.43
CA ASP A 35 -16.18 -7.23 -0.90
C ASP A 35 -15.10 -7.02 -1.97
N LEU A 36 -14.10 -6.16 -1.70
CA LEU A 36 -12.98 -5.91 -2.60
C LEU A 36 -12.15 -7.17 -2.83
N VAL A 37 -11.78 -7.88 -1.76
CA VAL A 37 -10.96 -9.10 -1.86
C VAL A 37 -11.75 -10.24 -2.51
N SER A 38 -13.03 -10.40 -2.18
CA SER A 38 -13.89 -11.43 -2.78
C SER A 38 -14.14 -11.20 -4.28
N ARG A 39 -14.12 -9.95 -4.72
CA ARG A 39 -14.33 -9.61 -6.12
C ARG A 39 -13.05 -9.57 -6.92
N TYR A 40 -12.02 -8.88 -6.42
CA TYR A 40 -10.81 -8.54 -7.18
C TYR A 40 -9.53 -9.17 -6.64
N GLY A 41 -9.56 -9.79 -5.46
CA GLY A 41 -8.41 -10.48 -4.89
C GLY A 41 -7.98 -11.69 -5.71
N ARG A 42 -6.93 -12.38 -5.25
CA ARG A 42 -6.31 -13.51 -5.96
C ARG A 42 -7.31 -14.58 -6.42
N GLU A 43 -8.30 -14.89 -5.59
CA GLU A 43 -9.32 -15.92 -5.84
C GLU A 43 -10.69 -15.30 -6.07
N GLY A 44 -10.73 -14.01 -6.40
CA GLY A 44 -11.94 -13.26 -6.60
C GLY A 44 -12.62 -13.55 -7.95
N ILE A 45 -13.89 -13.17 -8.05
CA ILE A 45 -14.73 -13.40 -9.26
C ILE A 45 -14.14 -12.68 -10.49
N GLU A 46 -13.57 -11.49 -10.27
CA GLU A 46 -12.91 -10.66 -11.28
C GLU A 46 -11.44 -10.45 -10.89
N ALA A 47 -10.71 -11.53 -10.59
CA ALA A 47 -9.39 -11.49 -10.03
C ALA A 47 -8.42 -10.59 -10.82
N CYS A 48 -7.75 -9.69 -10.11
CA CYS A 48 -6.73 -8.80 -10.65
C CYS A 48 -5.32 -9.30 -10.29
N GLY A 49 -4.39 -9.21 -11.23
CA GLY A 49 -3.01 -9.65 -11.04
C GLY A 49 -2.19 -8.73 -10.11
N PHE A 50 -2.56 -7.46 -10.03
CA PHE A 50 -1.88 -6.49 -9.15
C PHE A 50 -2.84 -5.41 -8.66
N VAL A 51 -2.44 -4.73 -7.59
CA VAL A 51 -3.13 -3.58 -7.02
C VAL A 51 -2.15 -2.44 -6.74
N ILE A 52 -2.58 -1.23 -7.00
CA ILE A 52 -1.87 -0.01 -6.62
C ILE A 52 -2.71 0.75 -5.62
N ASP A 53 -2.13 0.98 -4.45
CA ASP A 53 -2.76 1.76 -3.39
C ASP A 53 -2.19 3.18 -3.38
N LEU A 54 -3.05 4.16 -3.61
CA LEU A 54 -2.66 5.57 -3.73
C LEU A 54 -2.92 6.30 -2.43
N HIS A 55 -1.87 6.79 -1.82
CA HIS A 55 -1.93 7.57 -0.60
C HIS A 55 -1.36 8.97 -0.78
N SER A 56 -1.88 9.90 0.00
CA SER A 56 -1.24 11.18 0.25
C SER A 56 -0.70 11.21 1.67
N THR A 57 0.50 11.77 1.82
CA THR A 57 1.15 11.88 3.13
C THR A 57 1.33 13.34 3.55
N THR A 58 1.21 13.59 4.84
CA THR A 58 1.59 14.89 5.46
C THR A 58 3.08 14.90 5.83
N SER A 59 3.75 13.74 5.75
CA SER A 59 5.16 13.60 6.06
C SER A 59 6.05 14.35 5.07
N SER A 60 7.06 15.04 5.57
CA SER A 60 8.05 15.77 4.75
C SER A 60 9.03 14.87 4.01
N MET A 61 8.76 13.58 3.88
CA MET A 61 9.62 12.62 3.18
C MET A 61 9.59 12.74 1.65
N GLY A 62 8.67 13.50 1.10
CA GLY A 62 8.43 13.53 -0.34
C GLY A 62 7.64 12.31 -0.84
N SER A 63 7.50 12.20 -2.17
CA SER A 63 6.83 11.05 -2.77
C SER A 63 7.71 9.81 -2.69
N SER A 64 7.11 8.66 -2.42
CA SER A 64 7.80 7.40 -2.21
C SER A 64 6.95 6.20 -2.61
N LEU A 65 7.59 5.04 -2.73
CA LEU A 65 6.97 3.75 -2.93
C LEU A 65 7.08 2.95 -1.63
N VAL A 66 6.05 2.19 -1.28
CA VAL A 66 6.11 1.28 -0.13
C VAL A 66 5.78 -0.13 -0.56
N VAL A 67 6.60 -1.08 -0.12
CA VAL A 67 6.39 -2.52 -0.30
C VAL A 67 6.33 -3.20 1.07
N TYR A 68 5.42 -4.15 1.20
CA TYR A 68 5.23 -4.93 2.42
C TYR A 68 5.80 -6.34 2.24
N GLY A 69 6.92 -6.60 2.93
CA GLY A 69 7.65 -7.86 2.77
C GLY A 69 8.48 -7.92 1.48
N ARG A 70 8.91 -9.12 1.14
CA ARG A 70 9.89 -9.36 0.06
C ARG A 70 9.31 -10.21 -1.07
N ARG A 71 8.04 -10.03 -1.40
CA ARG A 71 7.45 -10.76 -2.52
C ARG A 71 8.14 -10.34 -3.83
N PRO A 72 8.60 -11.28 -4.65
CA PRO A 72 9.35 -10.96 -5.86
C PRO A 72 8.59 -10.04 -6.83
N ALA A 73 7.28 -10.22 -6.96
CA ALA A 73 6.45 -9.42 -7.85
C ALA A 73 6.39 -7.94 -7.40
N ASP A 74 6.25 -7.69 -6.10
CA ASP A 74 6.20 -6.33 -5.55
C ASP A 74 7.54 -5.61 -5.75
N LEU A 75 8.65 -6.32 -5.45
CA LEU A 75 9.99 -5.77 -5.63
C LEU A 75 10.30 -5.51 -7.11
N ALA A 76 9.85 -6.39 -8.01
CA ALA A 76 10.01 -6.19 -9.45
C ALA A 76 9.23 -4.95 -9.92
N LEU A 77 7.98 -4.79 -9.51
CA LEU A 77 7.17 -3.62 -9.83
C LEU A 77 7.79 -2.34 -9.26
N ALA A 78 8.20 -2.36 -7.98
CA ALA A 78 8.88 -1.23 -7.35
C ALA A 78 10.17 -0.85 -8.09
N ALA A 79 10.96 -1.84 -8.54
CA ALA A 79 12.18 -1.61 -9.30
C ALA A 79 11.91 -0.95 -10.65
N LEU A 80 10.85 -1.36 -11.36
CA LEU A 80 10.45 -0.73 -12.63
C LEU A 80 10.04 0.73 -12.43
N VAL A 81 9.26 1.02 -11.40
CA VAL A 81 8.82 2.39 -11.10
C VAL A 81 9.98 3.24 -10.58
N GLN A 82 10.82 2.71 -9.68
CA GLN A 82 12.01 3.41 -9.21
C GLN A 82 12.95 3.74 -10.37
N GLY A 83 13.17 2.81 -11.29
CA GLY A 83 14.04 3.02 -12.45
C GLY A 83 13.56 4.15 -13.38
N ARG A 84 12.27 4.45 -13.40
CA ARG A 84 11.67 5.53 -14.20
C ARG A 84 11.64 6.87 -13.47
N LEU A 85 11.34 6.87 -12.20
CA LEU A 85 11.02 8.09 -11.43
C LEU A 85 12.07 8.47 -10.39
N GLY A 86 12.98 7.56 -10.05
CA GLY A 86 13.97 7.79 -8.99
C GLY A 86 13.37 7.88 -7.59
N LEU A 87 12.12 7.43 -7.38
CA LEU A 87 11.47 7.51 -6.08
C LEU A 87 12.13 6.56 -5.07
N PRO A 88 12.28 6.97 -3.80
CA PRO A 88 12.72 6.06 -2.75
C PRO A 88 11.69 4.94 -2.57
N VAL A 89 12.17 3.72 -2.28
CA VAL A 89 11.34 2.56 -1.96
C VAL A 89 11.53 2.24 -0.48
N TYR A 90 10.45 2.23 0.27
CA TYR A 90 10.42 1.81 1.67
C TYR A 90 9.98 0.36 1.76
N LEU A 91 10.83 -0.45 2.40
CA LEU A 91 10.55 -1.86 2.68
C LEU A 91 10.05 -2.00 4.13
N HIS A 92 8.77 -2.37 4.25
CA HIS A 92 8.09 -2.59 5.53
C HIS A 92 8.00 -4.10 5.79
N GLU A 93 8.77 -4.63 6.74
CA GLU A 93 8.80 -6.07 7.00
C GLU A 93 8.94 -6.45 8.48
N ALA A 94 9.21 -5.50 9.35
CA ALA A 94 9.64 -5.78 10.71
C ALA A 94 8.55 -5.65 11.78
N ASP A 95 7.41 -5.02 11.47
CA ASP A 95 6.38 -4.72 12.46
C ASP A 95 5.16 -5.60 12.28
N GLN A 96 5.05 -6.65 13.11
CA GLN A 96 3.89 -7.55 13.10
C GLN A 96 2.58 -6.84 13.50
N ALA A 97 2.65 -5.69 14.16
CA ALA A 97 1.48 -4.88 14.48
C ALA A 97 0.94 -4.11 13.25
N GLN A 98 1.74 -4.01 12.20
CA GLN A 98 1.38 -3.33 10.96
C GLN A 98 1.14 -4.35 9.84
N GLN A 99 0.03 -5.04 9.91
CA GLN A 99 -0.46 -6.01 8.92
C GLN A 99 -1.89 -5.68 8.53
N GLY A 100 -2.36 -6.30 7.46
CA GLY A 100 -3.73 -6.14 6.98
C GLY A 100 -3.91 -4.95 6.07
N PHE A 101 -2.84 -4.60 5.34
CA PHE A 101 -2.89 -3.60 4.29
C PHE A 101 -3.51 -4.17 3.01
N LEU A 102 -4.17 -3.30 2.26
CA LEU A 102 -4.81 -3.66 1.00
C LEU A 102 -3.87 -4.46 0.09
N VAL A 103 -2.67 -3.96 -0.15
CA VAL A 103 -1.72 -4.55 -1.10
C VAL A 103 -1.27 -5.97 -0.75
N GLU A 104 -1.39 -6.39 0.50
CA GLU A 104 -1.01 -7.73 0.94
C GLU A 104 -1.96 -8.82 0.45
N SER A 105 -3.20 -8.47 0.13
CA SER A 105 -4.25 -9.40 -0.32
C SER A 105 -4.22 -9.72 -1.82
N TRP A 106 -3.31 -9.12 -2.59
CA TRP A 106 -3.15 -9.34 -4.03
C TRP A 106 -1.85 -10.08 -4.37
N PRO A 107 -1.77 -10.73 -5.55
CA PRO A 107 -0.54 -11.39 -6.02
C PRO A 107 0.65 -10.45 -6.13
N CYS A 108 0.40 -9.21 -6.52
CA CYS A 108 1.37 -8.13 -6.58
C CYS A 108 0.72 -6.84 -6.08
N GLY A 109 1.42 -6.08 -5.26
CA GLY A 109 0.92 -4.82 -4.71
C GLY A 109 2.02 -3.79 -4.49
N LEU A 110 1.67 -2.52 -4.74
CA LEU A 110 2.57 -1.40 -4.51
C LEU A 110 1.78 -0.24 -3.94
N VAL A 111 2.27 0.36 -2.87
CA VAL A 111 1.75 1.62 -2.36
C VAL A 111 2.54 2.78 -2.93
N ILE A 112 1.86 3.81 -3.36
CA ILE A 112 2.44 5.07 -3.83
C ILE A 112 2.01 6.15 -2.86
N GLU A 113 2.96 6.66 -2.10
CA GLU A 113 2.79 7.82 -1.22
C GLU A 113 3.17 9.09 -1.97
N VAL A 114 2.29 10.08 -1.99
CA VAL A 114 2.59 11.39 -2.58
C VAL A 114 2.45 12.48 -1.53
N GLY A 115 3.41 13.38 -1.49
CA GLY A 115 3.40 14.44 -0.48
C GLY A 115 4.68 15.26 -0.46
N PRO A 116 4.83 16.14 0.56
CA PRO A 116 3.84 16.39 1.63
C PRO A 116 2.64 17.22 1.17
N VAL A 117 1.46 16.89 1.65
CA VAL A 117 0.25 17.70 1.45
C VAL A 117 -0.66 17.60 2.68
N PRO A 118 -1.19 18.71 3.19
CA PRO A 118 -2.18 18.65 4.26
C PRO A 118 -3.43 17.89 3.83
N GLN A 119 -4.09 17.25 4.79
CA GLN A 119 -5.36 16.55 4.52
C GLN A 119 -6.39 17.52 3.91
N MET A 120 -7.20 17.00 3.00
CA MET A 120 -8.26 17.75 2.29
C MET A 120 -7.76 18.90 1.38
N VAL A 121 -6.45 19.11 1.26
CA VAL A 121 -5.89 20.12 0.36
C VAL A 121 -5.61 19.49 -1.00
N ARG A 122 -6.18 20.10 -2.05
CA ARG A 122 -5.86 19.75 -3.43
C ARG A 122 -4.70 20.61 -3.92
N HIS A 123 -3.58 19.97 -4.22
CA HIS A 123 -2.39 20.66 -4.69
C HIS A 123 -1.98 20.15 -6.07
N HIS A 124 -1.85 21.05 -7.04
CA HIS A 124 -1.55 20.71 -8.43
C HIS A 124 -0.30 19.81 -8.59
N LYS A 125 0.78 20.12 -7.87
CA LYS A 125 2.01 19.30 -7.92
C LYS A 125 1.76 17.85 -7.47
N ILE A 126 0.96 17.66 -6.41
CA ILE A 126 0.63 16.33 -5.90
C ILE A 126 -0.19 15.54 -6.92
N LEU A 127 -1.19 16.17 -7.54
CA LEU A 127 -1.96 15.54 -8.62
C LEU A 127 -1.08 15.13 -9.79
N THR A 128 -0.13 16.00 -10.19
CA THR A 128 0.83 15.69 -11.25
C THR A 128 1.76 14.53 -10.87
N GLN A 129 2.29 14.51 -9.64
CA GLN A 129 3.14 13.43 -9.14
C GLN A 129 2.38 12.10 -9.10
N THR A 130 1.13 12.11 -8.63
CA THR A 130 0.27 10.91 -8.63
C THR A 130 0.07 10.38 -10.04
N ARG A 131 -0.23 11.25 -10.99
CA ARG A 131 -0.41 10.87 -12.39
C ARG A 131 0.87 10.27 -12.97
N LEU A 132 2.01 10.92 -12.80
CA LEU A 132 3.30 10.42 -13.29
C LEU A 132 3.66 9.05 -12.67
N ALA A 133 3.34 8.86 -11.39
CA ALA A 133 3.57 7.58 -10.73
C ALA A 133 2.69 6.47 -11.31
N LEU A 134 1.41 6.74 -11.57
CA LEU A 134 0.51 5.80 -12.24
C LEU A 134 0.94 5.51 -13.69
N GLU A 135 1.31 6.52 -14.45
CA GLU A 135 1.84 6.35 -15.82
C GLU A 135 3.05 5.42 -15.82
N ALA A 136 4.01 5.63 -14.88
CA ALA A 136 5.19 4.78 -14.75
C ALA A 136 4.85 3.32 -14.42
N VAL A 137 3.82 3.08 -13.59
CA VAL A 137 3.32 1.74 -13.30
C VAL A 137 2.75 1.09 -14.56
N PHE A 138 1.82 1.76 -15.26
CA PHE A 138 1.17 1.20 -16.44
C PHE A 138 2.14 0.96 -17.58
N GLU A 139 3.09 1.88 -17.81
CA GLU A 139 4.16 1.68 -18.79
C GLU A 139 5.05 0.49 -18.40
N GLY A 140 5.41 0.38 -17.10
CA GLY A 140 6.17 -0.76 -16.59
C GLY A 140 5.46 -2.09 -16.84
N CYS A 141 4.17 -2.16 -16.50
CA CYS A 141 3.36 -3.36 -16.75
C CYS A 141 3.23 -3.66 -18.25
N SER A 142 3.02 -2.64 -19.08
CA SER A 142 2.97 -2.79 -20.55
C SER A 142 4.28 -3.34 -21.10
N ASP A 143 5.42 -2.88 -20.61
CA ASP A 143 6.73 -3.37 -21.05
C ASP A 143 6.97 -4.83 -20.60
N VAL A 144 6.50 -5.21 -19.41
CA VAL A 144 6.55 -6.62 -18.96
C VAL A 144 5.73 -7.49 -19.89
N LEU A 145 4.48 -7.12 -20.17
CA LEU A 145 3.60 -7.87 -21.05
C LEU A 145 4.15 -8.01 -22.47
N ALA A 146 4.84 -6.99 -22.96
CA ALA A 146 5.46 -6.98 -24.28
C ALA A 146 6.88 -7.61 -24.32
N GLY A 147 7.38 -8.14 -23.21
CA GLY A 147 8.73 -8.69 -23.11
C GLY A 147 9.86 -7.67 -23.29
N ARG A 148 9.57 -6.38 -23.11
CA ARG A 148 10.53 -5.27 -23.26
C ARG A 148 11.02 -4.69 -21.94
N ALA A 149 10.51 -5.20 -20.80
CA ALA A 149 10.85 -4.67 -19.49
C ALA A 149 12.36 -4.66 -19.25
N ARG A 150 12.88 -3.51 -18.84
CA ARG A 150 14.28 -3.34 -18.44
C ARG A 150 14.32 -3.01 -16.97
N TYR A 151 14.77 -3.96 -16.20
CA TYR A 151 14.96 -3.77 -14.77
C TYR A 151 16.28 -3.04 -14.49
N PRO A 152 16.32 -2.14 -13.50
CA PRO A 152 17.58 -1.60 -13.04
C PRO A 152 18.48 -2.71 -12.48
N ARG A 153 19.79 -2.52 -12.49
CA ARG A 153 20.73 -3.51 -11.96
C ARG A 153 20.58 -3.72 -10.45
N GLN A 154 20.05 -2.73 -9.76
CA GLN A 154 19.85 -2.71 -8.31
C GLN A 154 18.53 -2.03 -7.99
N LEU A 155 17.81 -2.56 -7.02
CA LEU A 155 16.71 -1.90 -6.34
C LEU A 155 17.25 -1.34 -5.04
N VAL A 156 17.21 -0.02 -4.87
CA VAL A 156 17.60 0.64 -3.62
C VAL A 156 16.38 0.74 -2.72
N VAL A 157 16.45 0.14 -1.55
CA VAL A 157 15.37 0.16 -0.57
C VAL A 157 15.83 0.78 0.76
N HIS A 158 14.92 1.51 1.40
CA HIS A 158 15.05 1.98 2.77
C HIS A 158 14.26 1.04 3.66
N ARG A 159 14.97 0.23 4.44
CA ARG A 159 14.32 -0.73 5.33
C ARG A 159 13.81 -0.04 6.59
N HIS A 160 12.54 -0.28 6.93
CA HIS A 160 11.99 0.13 8.21
C HIS A 160 12.63 -0.70 9.33
N LEU A 161 13.26 -0.03 10.29
CA LEU A 161 13.92 -0.66 11.44
C LEU A 161 13.05 -0.61 12.69
N GLY A 162 12.17 0.36 12.79
CA GLY A 162 11.29 0.58 13.94
C GLY A 162 10.69 1.97 13.92
N SER A 163 9.64 2.16 14.68
CA SER A 163 8.98 3.44 14.88
C SER A 163 9.44 4.06 16.20
N LEU A 164 9.73 5.35 16.17
CA LEU A 164 9.95 6.15 17.36
C LEU A 164 8.66 6.90 17.65
N ASP A 165 8.11 6.71 18.84
CA ASP A 165 6.98 7.50 19.32
C ASP A 165 7.50 8.64 20.19
N LEU A 166 6.76 9.73 20.24
CA LEU A 166 7.05 10.82 21.17
C LEU A 166 6.83 10.33 22.61
N PRO A 167 7.63 10.82 23.57
CA PRO A 167 7.34 10.58 24.97
C PRO A 167 5.89 10.91 25.28
N ARG A 168 5.25 10.12 26.08
CA ARG A 168 3.87 10.34 26.50
C ARG A 168 3.84 10.68 27.98
N SER A 169 3.06 11.68 28.32
CA SER A 169 2.73 11.99 29.70
C SER A 169 2.00 10.82 30.37
N SER A 170 1.89 10.85 31.68
CA SER A 170 1.12 9.87 32.44
C SER A 170 -0.38 9.80 32.05
N SER A 171 -0.88 10.85 31.40
CA SER A 171 -2.23 10.89 30.82
C SER A 171 -2.34 10.31 29.40
N GLY A 172 -1.21 9.85 28.82
CA GLY A 172 -1.15 9.30 27.47
C GLY A 172 -1.05 10.35 26.34
N SER A 173 -1.06 11.64 26.68
CA SER A 173 -0.87 12.71 25.69
C SER A 173 0.62 12.81 25.31
N PRO A 174 0.95 13.17 24.05
CA PRO A 174 2.33 13.45 23.68
C PRO A 174 2.89 14.58 24.54
N ASP A 175 4.11 14.44 25.03
CA ASP A 175 4.84 15.56 25.65
C ASP A 175 5.30 16.49 24.55
N ALA A 176 4.93 17.75 24.66
CA ALA A 176 5.27 18.82 23.73
C ALA A 176 6.66 19.39 23.98
#